data_0d8d9eb5c048ffe46860dfd305ba6d41
#
_entry.id   0d8d9eb5c048ffe46860dfd305ba6d41
#
_cell.length_a   1.000
_cell.length_b   1.000
_cell.length_c   1.000
_cell.angle_alpha   90.00
_cell.angle_beta   90.00
_cell.angle_gamma   90.00
#
_symmetry.space_group_name_H-M   'P 1'
#
loop_
_entity.id
_entity.type
_entity.pdbx_description
1 polymer ?
#
loop_
_entity_poly.entity_id
_entity_poly.type
_entity_poly.pdbx_seq_one_letter_code
_entity_poly.pdbx_strand_id
1 'polypeptide(L)'
;MPYNPAVAILLFLLPAALIGLVVGSYLNVVVHRLPRGLSTVTPGSSCPHCSTPVRAFDNIPVLSYLILGGRCRSCRERISLRYPFVELATAGLFVGCALSFGGLPEAAVAALFCSLLTALALIDLEHMLLPDKLTLPGIGLGLLLQPWIDGVTLLDAVIGTLIGAGILILLINFWYWLREEEGMGLGDVNLLALIGAFLGWQGVLVALFGGALAGALVGVSLMAARKLDLSSKLPFGTFLAVGALVALFSHGRLVSAYLSLL
;
A
#
# COMPACT_ATOMS: atom_id res chain seq x y z
N MET A 1 23.51 -22.65 -17.65
CA MET A 1 24.08 -21.42 -18.28
C MET A 1 24.56 -20.52 -17.16
N PRO A 2 25.75 -19.91 -17.24
CA PRO A 2 26.20 -19.00 -16.19
C PRO A 2 25.27 -17.79 -16.15
N TYR A 3 24.69 -17.55 -14.98
CA TYR A 3 23.84 -16.41 -14.71
C TYR A 3 24.64 -15.11 -14.89
N ASN A 4 24.35 -14.35 -15.92
CA ASN A 4 24.98 -13.04 -16.14
C ASN A 4 24.14 -11.99 -15.41
N PRO A 5 24.62 -11.41 -14.30
CA PRO A 5 23.87 -10.45 -13.51
C PRO A 5 23.45 -9.21 -14.31
N ALA A 6 24.23 -8.78 -15.30
CA ALA A 6 23.89 -7.65 -16.16
C ALA A 6 22.65 -7.95 -17.03
N VAL A 7 22.51 -9.19 -17.50
CA VAL A 7 21.32 -9.61 -18.28
C VAL A 7 20.07 -9.62 -17.41
N ALA A 8 20.18 -10.10 -16.17
CA ALA A 8 19.06 -10.10 -15.24
C ALA A 8 18.60 -8.66 -14.88
N ILE A 9 19.54 -7.77 -14.60
CA ILE A 9 19.24 -6.35 -14.37
C ILE A 9 18.50 -5.75 -15.56
N LEU A 10 19.00 -5.97 -16.76
CA LEU A 10 18.42 -5.37 -17.96
C LEU A 10 17.03 -5.94 -18.30
N LEU A 11 16.85 -7.27 -18.15
CA LEU A 11 15.61 -7.94 -18.57
C LEU A 11 14.49 -7.92 -17.52
N PHE A 12 14.82 -7.85 -16.24
CA PHE A 12 13.82 -7.97 -15.16
C PHE A 12 13.74 -6.73 -14.27
N LEU A 13 14.87 -6.21 -13.77
CA LEU A 13 14.82 -5.15 -12.77
C LEU A 13 14.54 -3.77 -13.39
N LEU A 14 15.10 -3.49 -14.55
CA LEU A 14 14.85 -2.21 -15.22
C LEU A 14 13.38 -2.06 -15.66
N PRO A 15 12.75 -3.06 -16.32
CA PRO A 15 11.31 -2.99 -16.60
C PRO A 15 10.47 -2.88 -15.34
N ALA A 16 10.76 -3.63 -14.27
CA ALA A 16 10.06 -3.54 -13.01
C ALA A 16 10.14 -2.11 -12.42
N ALA A 17 11.34 -1.51 -12.40
CA ALA A 17 11.50 -0.13 -11.94
C ALA A 17 10.71 0.87 -12.79
N LEU A 18 10.79 0.77 -14.12
CA LEU A 18 10.08 1.68 -15.03
C LEU A 18 8.55 1.56 -14.88
N ILE A 19 8.02 0.33 -14.81
CA ILE A 19 6.59 0.11 -14.59
C ILE A 19 6.19 0.66 -13.21
N GLY A 20 7.00 0.40 -12.17
CA GLY A 20 6.77 0.91 -10.83
C GLY A 20 6.74 2.43 -10.76
N LEU A 21 7.62 3.14 -11.50
CA LEU A 21 7.59 4.61 -11.62
C LEU A 21 6.26 5.08 -12.23
N VAL A 22 5.81 4.47 -13.33
CA VAL A 22 4.57 4.83 -14.02
C VAL A 22 3.36 4.57 -13.14
N VAL A 23 3.31 3.39 -12.48
CA VAL A 23 2.25 3.06 -11.53
C VAL A 23 2.26 4.06 -10.37
N GLY A 24 3.42 4.37 -9.77
CA GLY A 24 3.54 5.35 -8.70
C GLY A 24 3.03 6.73 -9.07
N SER A 25 3.31 7.18 -10.30
CA SER A 25 2.75 8.43 -10.84
C SER A 25 1.22 8.39 -10.92
N TYR A 26 0.66 7.27 -11.38
CA TYR A 26 -0.81 7.08 -11.39
C TYR A 26 -1.40 7.00 -9.98
N LEU A 27 -0.72 6.34 -9.03
CA LEU A 27 -1.17 6.27 -7.63
C LEU A 27 -1.31 7.68 -7.01
N ASN A 28 -0.46 8.64 -7.34
CA ASN A 28 -0.64 10.03 -6.92
C ASN A 28 -1.98 10.62 -7.39
N VAL A 29 -2.43 10.27 -8.60
CA VAL A 29 -3.74 10.68 -9.12
C VAL A 29 -4.86 9.98 -8.36
N VAL A 30 -4.75 8.68 -8.12
CA VAL A 30 -5.74 7.88 -7.38
C VAL A 30 -5.93 8.44 -5.96
N VAL A 31 -4.84 8.66 -5.23
CA VAL A 31 -4.86 9.18 -3.85
C VAL A 31 -5.51 10.56 -3.78
N HIS A 32 -5.25 11.42 -4.76
CA HIS A 32 -5.86 12.74 -4.79
C HIS A 32 -7.34 12.74 -5.18
N ARG A 33 -7.74 11.94 -6.17
CA ARG A 33 -9.05 12.01 -6.81
C ARG A 33 -10.09 11.08 -6.21
N LEU A 34 -9.69 9.85 -5.86
CA LEU A 34 -10.63 8.82 -5.43
C LEU A 34 -11.42 9.20 -4.17
N PRO A 35 -10.80 9.75 -3.09
CA PRO A 35 -11.52 10.19 -1.90
C PRO A 35 -12.51 11.32 -2.16
N ARG A 36 -12.27 12.10 -3.23
CA ARG A 36 -13.12 13.22 -3.64
C ARG A 36 -14.22 12.82 -4.62
N GLY A 37 -14.35 11.53 -4.93
CA GLY A 37 -15.34 11.02 -5.89
C GLY A 37 -15.05 11.43 -7.35
N LEU A 38 -13.84 11.92 -7.65
CA LEU A 38 -13.46 12.37 -8.97
C LEU A 38 -12.97 11.19 -9.83
N SER A 39 -13.14 11.31 -11.15
CA SER A 39 -12.60 10.33 -12.09
C SER A 39 -11.07 10.30 -12.04
N THR A 40 -10.50 9.09 -11.94
CA THR A 40 -9.05 8.88 -11.98
C THR A 40 -8.48 8.84 -13.41
N VAL A 41 -9.35 8.81 -14.42
CA VAL A 41 -8.97 8.70 -15.84
C VAL A 41 -9.07 10.06 -16.54
N THR A 42 -10.18 10.78 -16.36
CA THR A 42 -10.45 12.06 -17.04
C THR A 42 -10.88 13.14 -16.04
N PRO A 43 -10.50 14.40 -16.26
CA PRO A 43 -9.53 14.92 -17.23
C PRO A 43 -8.09 14.51 -16.90
N GLY A 44 -7.14 14.76 -17.81
CA GLY A 44 -5.70 14.56 -17.58
C GLY A 44 -5.16 15.38 -16.38
N SER A 45 -3.89 15.19 -16.06
CA SER A 45 -3.23 15.92 -14.97
C SER A 45 -3.11 17.41 -15.31
N SER A 46 -3.33 18.27 -14.31
CA SER A 46 -3.20 19.73 -14.44
C SER A 46 -2.52 20.31 -13.18
N CYS A 47 -1.91 21.47 -13.33
CA CYS A 47 -1.35 22.20 -12.21
C CYS A 47 -2.48 22.66 -11.27
N PRO A 48 -2.43 22.40 -9.94
CA PRO A 48 -3.49 22.82 -9.02
C PRO A 48 -3.59 24.35 -8.85
N HIS A 49 -2.53 25.10 -9.15
CA HIS A 49 -2.49 26.55 -8.99
C HIS A 49 -2.96 27.33 -10.24
N CYS A 50 -2.51 26.91 -11.43
CA CYS A 50 -2.83 27.63 -12.67
C CYS A 50 -3.75 26.85 -13.61
N SER A 51 -4.19 25.65 -13.22
CA SER A 51 -5.07 24.76 -13.99
C SER A 51 -4.57 24.41 -15.39
N THR A 52 -3.32 24.78 -15.74
CA THR A 52 -2.73 24.45 -17.03
C THR A 52 -2.53 22.92 -17.13
N PRO A 53 -2.98 22.27 -18.19
CA PRO A 53 -2.76 20.85 -18.42
C PRO A 53 -1.27 20.50 -18.44
N VAL A 54 -0.90 19.40 -17.77
CA VAL A 54 0.48 18.88 -17.77
C VAL A 54 0.71 18.16 -19.11
N ARG A 55 1.77 18.55 -19.83
CA ARG A 55 2.14 17.91 -21.10
C ARG A 55 2.68 16.50 -20.83
N ALA A 56 2.53 15.59 -21.80
CA ALA A 56 2.96 14.19 -21.64
C ALA A 56 4.43 14.06 -21.21
N PHE A 57 5.32 14.87 -21.79
CA PHE A 57 6.75 14.88 -21.45
C PHE A 57 7.06 15.52 -20.08
N ASP A 58 6.15 16.34 -19.53
CA ASP A 58 6.24 16.89 -18.18
C ASP A 58 5.63 15.95 -17.12
N ASN A 59 5.11 14.80 -17.55
CA ASN A 59 4.52 13.77 -16.70
C ASN A 59 5.38 12.50 -16.66
N ILE A 60 6.63 12.55 -17.13
CA ILE A 60 7.59 11.44 -17.01
C ILE A 60 8.01 11.36 -15.53
N PRO A 61 7.75 10.23 -14.84
CA PRO A 61 7.97 10.13 -13.40
C PRO A 61 9.42 10.45 -13.03
N VAL A 62 9.60 11.16 -11.91
CA VAL A 62 10.88 11.63 -11.34
C VAL A 62 11.65 12.53 -12.30
N LEU A 63 11.83 12.12 -13.56
CA LEU A 63 12.65 12.85 -14.54
C LEU A 63 12.12 14.27 -14.80
N SER A 64 10.79 14.40 -15.00
CA SER A 64 10.18 15.71 -15.22
C SER A 64 10.33 16.62 -14.00
N TYR A 65 10.22 16.05 -12.78
CA TYR A 65 10.44 16.79 -11.56
C TYR A 65 11.85 17.36 -11.49
N LEU A 66 12.88 16.57 -11.84
CA LEU A 66 14.28 17.00 -11.85
C LEU A 66 14.53 18.06 -12.94
N ILE A 67 14.06 17.84 -14.16
CA ILE A 67 14.24 18.77 -15.28
C ILE A 67 13.57 20.12 -15.02
N LEU A 68 12.39 20.12 -14.38
CA LEU A 68 11.64 21.32 -14.04
C LEU A 68 12.14 21.99 -12.75
N GLY A 69 13.10 21.40 -12.04
CA GLY A 69 13.58 21.89 -10.75
C GLY A 69 12.49 21.92 -9.69
N GLY A 70 11.56 20.94 -9.72
CA GLY A 70 10.43 20.85 -8.78
C GLY A 70 9.41 21.98 -8.91
N ARG A 71 9.27 22.58 -10.11
CA ARG A 71 8.37 23.73 -10.34
C ARG A 71 7.48 23.54 -11.56
N CYS A 72 6.28 24.08 -11.51
CA CYS A 72 5.38 24.10 -12.67
C CYS A 72 6.02 24.86 -13.85
N ARG A 73 5.91 24.33 -15.05
CA ARG A 73 6.44 24.97 -16.26
C ARG A 73 5.80 26.35 -16.54
N SER A 74 4.50 26.48 -16.26
CA SER A 74 3.73 27.69 -16.59
C SER A 74 3.79 28.75 -15.50
N CYS A 75 3.41 28.43 -14.26
CA CYS A 75 3.31 29.41 -13.18
C CYS A 75 4.50 29.41 -12.20
N ARG A 76 5.47 28.50 -12.37
CA ARG A 76 6.66 28.35 -11.52
C ARG A 76 6.38 28.00 -10.06
N GLU A 77 5.12 27.71 -9.69
CA GLU A 77 4.77 27.24 -8.36
C GLU A 77 5.43 25.90 -8.05
N ARG A 78 5.74 25.65 -6.77
CA ARG A 78 6.45 24.44 -6.33
C ARG A 78 5.59 23.19 -6.46
N ILE A 79 6.18 22.12 -6.98
CA ILE A 79 5.59 20.78 -6.99
C ILE A 79 6.04 20.05 -5.72
N SER A 80 5.10 19.43 -5.00
CA SER A 80 5.39 18.70 -3.76
C SER A 80 6.38 17.55 -4.00
N LEU A 81 7.34 17.37 -3.10
CA LEU A 81 8.27 16.24 -3.05
C LEU A 81 7.58 14.88 -2.89
N ARG A 82 6.34 14.87 -2.43
CA ARG A 82 5.52 13.66 -2.35
C ARG A 82 5.43 12.93 -3.69
N TYR A 83 5.25 13.66 -4.80
CA TYR A 83 5.11 13.04 -6.12
C TYR A 83 6.30 12.14 -6.49
N PRO A 84 7.53 12.65 -6.57
CA PRO A 84 8.68 11.81 -6.89
C PRO A 84 8.98 10.78 -5.79
N PHE A 85 8.63 11.05 -4.52
CA PHE A 85 8.79 10.07 -3.44
C PHE A 85 7.89 8.85 -3.64
N VAL A 86 6.61 9.03 -3.94
CA VAL A 86 5.67 7.92 -4.20
C VAL A 86 6.10 7.14 -5.44
N GLU A 87 6.55 7.82 -6.49
CA GLU A 87 7.05 7.20 -7.72
C GLU A 87 8.26 6.30 -7.44
N LEU A 88 9.26 6.79 -6.71
CA LEU A 88 10.46 6.04 -6.32
C LEU A 88 10.15 4.90 -5.35
N ALA A 89 9.29 5.12 -4.36
CA ALA A 89 8.89 4.09 -3.41
C ALA A 89 8.17 2.93 -4.12
N THR A 90 7.25 3.25 -5.05
CA THR A 90 6.55 2.24 -5.84
C THR A 90 7.52 1.48 -6.75
N ALA A 91 8.46 2.19 -7.39
CA ALA A 91 9.51 1.55 -8.18
C ALA A 91 10.38 0.61 -7.34
N GLY A 92 10.75 1.03 -6.13
CA GLY A 92 11.49 0.19 -5.18
C GLY A 92 10.72 -1.07 -4.78
N LEU A 93 9.42 -0.96 -4.52
CA LEU A 93 8.55 -2.11 -4.23
C LEU A 93 8.47 -3.08 -5.42
N PHE A 94 8.34 -2.58 -6.65
CA PHE A 94 8.30 -3.42 -7.86
C PHE A 94 9.61 -4.16 -8.09
N VAL A 95 10.75 -3.48 -7.90
CA VAL A 95 12.07 -4.12 -7.92
C VAL A 95 12.18 -5.16 -6.80
N GLY A 96 11.72 -4.83 -5.60
CA GLY A 96 11.65 -5.77 -4.48
C GLY A 96 10.83 -7.02 -4.82
N CYS A 97 9.67 -6.87 -5.45
CA CYS A 97 8.86 -7.99 -5.92
C CYS A 97 9.63 -8.82 -6.97
N ALA A 98 10.25 -8.18 -7.96
CA ALA A 98 11.02 -8.88 -8.99
C ALA A 98 12.23 -9.66 -8.45
N LEU A 99 12.81 -9.21 -7.31
CA LEU A 99 13.92 -9.89 -6.64
C LEU A 99 13.45 -11.01 -5.69
N SER A 100 12.25 -10.88 -5.13
CA SER A 100 11.78 -11.78 -4.06
C SER A 100 10.96 -12.96 -4.57
N PHE A 101 10.31 -12.83 -5.74
CA PHE A 101 9.43 -13.86 -6.29
C PHE A 101 10.05 -14.51 -7.52
N GLY A 102 9.92 -15.86 -7.62
CA GLY A 102 10.65 -16.67 -8.58
C GLY A 102 10.13 -16.60 -10.02
N GLY A 103 8.90 -16.13 -10.23
CA GLY A 103 8.26 -16.03 -11.53
C GLY A 103 7.70 -14.66 -11.83
N LEU A 104 7.50 -14.38 -13.13
CA LEU A 104 6.92 -13.12 -13.56
C LEU A 104 5.46 -12.94 -13.09
N PRO A 105 4.59 -13.99 -13.15
CA PRO A 105 3.22 -13.87 -12.64
C PRO A 105 3.16 -13.57 -11.14
N GLU A 106 3.96 -14.27 -10.34
CA GLU A 106 4.03 -14.11 -8.88
C GLU A 106 4.50 -12.69 -8.52
N ALA A 107 5.57 -12.23 -9.17
CA ALA A 107 6.07 -10.88 -8.98
C ALA A 107 5.04 -9.81 -9.40
N ALA A 108 4.29 -10.05 -10.47
CA ALA A 108 3.25 -9.11 -10.92
C ALA A 108 2.07 -9.05 -9.94
N VAL A 109 1.64 -10.18 -9.37
CA VAL A 109 0.58 -10.21 -8.35
C VAL A 109 1.05 -9.51 -7.06
N ALA A 110 2.28 -9.76 -6.63
CA ALA A 110 2.87 -9.07 -5.48
C ALA A 110 2.97 -7.55 -5.72
N ALA A 111 3.37 -7.12 -6.93
CA ALA A 111 3.45 -5.71 -7.31
C ALA A 111 2.05 -5.04 -7.35
N LEU A 112 1.02 -5.76 -7.83
CA LEU A 112 -0.36 -5.30 -7.74
C LEU A 112 -0.80 -5.10 -6.29
N PHE A 113 -0.53 -6.06 -5.42
CA PHE A 113 -0.84 -5.94 -3.99
C PHE A 113 -0.09 -4.77 -3.33
N CYS A 114 1.21 -4.60 -3.61
CA CYS A 114 1.98 -3.44 -3.17
C CYS A 114 1.37 -2.11 -3.64
N SER A 115 0.84 -2.07 -4.87
CA SER A 115 0.18 -0.87 -5.41
C SER A 115 -1.11 -0.55 -4.66
N LEU A 116 -1.94 -1.55 -4.37
CA LEU A 116 -3.15 -1.40 -3.56
C LEU A 116 -2.83 -0.91 -2.16
N LEU A 117 -1.85 -1.54 -1.48
CA LEU A 117 -1.42 -1.12 -0.14
C LEU A 117 -0.87 0.30 -0.14
N THR A 118 -0.05 0.67 -1.13
CA THR A 118 0.50 2.03 -1.24
C THR A 118 -0.60 3.07 -1.42
N ALA A 119 -1.58 2.81 -2.31
CA ALA A 119 -2.72 3.71 -2.50
C ALA A 119 -3.53 3.87 -1.21
N LEU A 120 -3.90 2.74 -0.57
CA LEU A 120 -4.71 2.74 0.65
C LEU A 120 -3.98 3.40 1.82
N ALA A 121 -2.68 3.11 2.00
CA ALA A 121 -1.87 3.74 3.04
C ALA A 121 -1.77 5.26 2.87
N LEU A 122 -1.57 5.75 1.64
CA LEU A 122 -1.48 7.18 1.37
C LEU A 122 -2.84 7.88 1.52
N ILE A 123 -3.94 7.24 1.12
CA ILE A 123 -5.27 7.79 1.30
C ILE A 123 -5.60 7.85 2.80
N ASP A 124 -5.30 6.80 3.55
CA ASP A 124 -5.52 6.76 5.00
C ASP A 124 -4.70 7.83 5.73
N LEU A 125 -3.42 7.98 5.35
CA LEU A 125 -2.52 8.98 5.92
C LEU A 125 -3.01 10.43 5.70
N GLU A 126 -3.67 10.71 4.58
CA GLU A 126 -4.11 12.07 4.22
C GLU A 126 -5.56 12.36 4.59
N HIS A 127 -6.42 11.34 4.55
CA HIS A 127 -7.87 11.50 4.65
C HIS A 127 -8.50 10.69 5.78
N MET A 128 -7.73 9.79 6.44
CA MET A 128 -8.23 8.83 7.45
C MET A 128 -9.44 8.05 6.93
N LEU A 129 -9.33 7.57 5.70
CA LEU A 129 -10.42 6.90 5.01
C LEU A 129 -9.84 5.81 4.09
N LEU A 130 -10.49 4.66 4.03
CA LEU A 130 -10.13 3.53 3.19
C LEU A 130 -11.28 3.24 2.22
N PRO A 131 -11.14 3.61 0.91
CA PRO A 131 -12.24 3.52 -0.04
C PRO A 131 -12.61 2.07 -0.38
N ASP A 132 -13.90 1.73 -0.25
CA ASP A 132 -14.43 0.41 -0.64
C ASP A 132 -14.22 0.11 -2.13
N LYS A 133 -14.11 1.16 -2.96
CA LYS A 133 -13.80 1.04 -4.40
C LYS A 133 -12.42 0.42 -4.67
N LEU A 134 -11.51 0.40 -3.70
CA LEU A 134 -10.21 -0.27 -3.78
C LEU A 134 -10.20 -1.57 -2.98
N THR A 135 -10.74 -1.55 -1.76
CA THR A 135 -10.66 -2.70 -0.86
C THR A 135 -11.50 -3.87 -1.33
N LEU A 136 -12.79 -3.66 -1.69
CA LEU A 136 -13.67 -4.75 -2.10
C LEU A 136 -13.24 -5.43 -3.41
N PRO A 137 -12.94 -4.69 -4.51
CA PRO A 137 -12.38 -5.32 -5.69
C PRO A 137 -11.02 -5.96 -5.42
N GLY A 138 -10.20 -5.37 -4.53
CA GLY A 138 -8.93 -5.92 -4.11
C GLY A 138 -9.07 -7.29 -3.45
N ILE A 139 -10.06 -7.49 -2.56
CA ILE A 139 -10.37 -8.80 -1.97
C ILE A 139 -10.68 -9.82 -3.07
N GLY A 140 -11.57 -9.45 -4.02
CA GLY A 140 -11.91 -10.31 -5.14
C GLY A 140 -10.70 -10.68 -5.99
N LEU A 141 -9.81 -9.72 -6.28
CA LEU A 141 -8.57 -9.95 -7.02
C LEU A 141 -7.62 -10.87 -6.24
N GLY A 142 -7.46 -10.69 -4.94
CA GLY A 142 -6.62 -11.54 -4.11
C GLY A 142 -7.05 -13.01 -4.16
N LEU A 143 -8.35 -13.27 -4.04
CA LEU A 143 -8.91 -14.61 -4.13
C LEU A 143 -8.81 -15.20 -5.56
N LEU A 144 -9.01 -14.38 -6.59
CA LEU A 144 -8.94 -14.81 -7.99
C LEU A 144 -7.51 -15.15 -8.44
N LEU A 145 -6.53 -14.38 -7.94
CA LEU A 145 -5.13 -14.50 -8.33
C LEU A 145 -4.35 -15.54 -7.49
N GLN A 146 -5.04 -16.29 -6.63
CA GLN A 146 -4.42 -17.32 -5.78
C GLN A 146 -3.49 -18.31 -6.51
N PRO A 147 -3.76 -18.75 -7.75
CA PRO A 147 -2.84 -19.66 -8.45
C PRO A 147 -1.42 -19.09 -8.66
N TRP A 148 -1.26 -17.78 -8.54
CA TRP A 148 0.03 -17.06 -8.68
C TRP A 148 0.54 -16.48 -7.37
N ILE A 149 0.02 -16.93 -6.23
CA ILE A 149 0.50 -16.51 -4.90
C ILE A 149 1.21 -17.68 -4.23
N ASP A 150 2.54 -17.56 -4.15
CA ASP A 150 3.36 -18.61 -3.55
C ASP A 150 3.09 -18.77 -2.04
N GLY A 151 3.02 -20.04 -1.61
CA GLY A 151 2.95 -20.37 -0.18
C GLY A 151 1.60 -20.11 0.50
N VAL A 152 0.57 -19.70 -0.25
CA VAL A 152 -0.79 -19.48 0.28
C VAL A 152 -1.78 -20.29 -0.55
N THR A 153 -2.56 -21.15 0.08
CA THR A 153 -3.64 -21.88 -0.61
C THR A 153 -4.91 -21.02 -0.68
N LEU A 154 -5.82 -21.36 -1.62
CA LEU A 154 -7.12 -20.69 -1.70
C LEU A 154 -7.89 -20.79 -0.35
N LEU A 155 -7.76 -21.92 0.34
CA LEU A 155 -8.37 -22.10 1.66
C LEU A 155 -7.76 -21.14 2.69
N ASP A 156 -6.42 -21.00 2.72
CA ASP A 156 -5.73 -20.04 3.60
C ASP A 156 -6.16 -18.61 3.31
N ALA A 157 -6.35 -18.25 2.04
CA ALA A 157 -6.79 -16.92 1.63
C ALA A 157 -8.24 -16.64 2.06
N VAL A 158 -9.15 -17.61 1.88
CA VAL A 158 -10.53 -17.49 2.35
C VAL A 158 -10.58 -17.39 3.88
N ILE A 159 -9.87 -18.28 4.58
CA ILE A 159 -9.76 -18.23 6.03
C ILE A 159 -9.14 -16.89 6.48
N GLY A 160 -8.07 -16.44 5.81
CA GLY A 160 -7.42 -15.16 6.09
C GLY A 160 -8.35 -13.97 5.90
N THR A 161 -9.14 -13.97 4.84
CA THR A 161 -10.16 -12.92 4.58
C THR A 161 -11.20 -12.88 5.71
N LEU A 162 -11.73 -14.05 6.10
CA LEU A 162 -12.73 -14.17 7.16
C LEU A 162 -12.17 -13.80 8.54
N ILE A 163 -10.97 -14.27 8.87
CA ILE A 163 -10.28 -13.93 10.12
C ILE A 163 -9.96 -12.44 10.16
N GLY A 164 -9.42 -11.89 9.07
CA GLY A 164 -9.08 -10.47 8.99
C GLY A 164 -10.29 -9.57 9.22
N ALA A 165 -11.40 -9.83 8.54
CA ALA A 165 -12.65 -9.11 8.79
C ALA A 165 -13.18 -9.39 10.20
N GLY A 166 -13.23 -10.66 10.61
CA GLY A 166 -13.85 -11.10 11.86
C GLY A 166 -13.18 -10.54 13.10
N ILE A 167 -11.85 -10.54 13.17
CA ILE A 167 -11.11 -9.99 14.33
C ILE A 167 -11.48 -8.52 14.56
N LEU A 168 -11.45 -7.69 13.52
CA LEU A 168 -11.75 -6.27 13.69
C LEU A 168 -13.24 -6.03 13.95
N ILE A 169 -14.14 -6.77 13.33
CA ILE A 169 -15.58 -6.69 13.62
C ILE A 169 -15.82 -7.04 15.10
N LEU A 170 -15.19 -8.09 15.61
CA LEU A 170 -15.32 -8.47 17.03
C LEU A 170 -14.77 -7.38 17.95
N LEU A 171 -13.62 -6.78 17.63
CA LEU A 171 -13.02 -5.67 18.37
C LEU A 171 -13.92 -4.43 18.36
N ILE A 172 -14.50 -4.07 17.22
CA ILE A 172 -15.41 -2.93 17.07
C ILE A 172 -16.66 -3.15 17.94
N ASN A 173 -17.29 -4.33 17.84
CA ASN A 173 -18.49 -4.64 18.62
C ASN A 173 -18.19 -4.72 20.13
N PHE A 174 -17.04 -5.29 20.52
CA PHE A 174 -16.61 -5.34 21.93
C PHE A 174 -16.38 -3.93 22.48
N TRP A 175 -15.70 -3.05 21.72
CA TRP A 175 -15.49 -1.67 22.13
C TRP A 175 -16.79 -0.89 22.25
N TYR A 176 -17.70 -1.03 21.27
CA TYR A 176 -19.01 -0.41 21.30
C TYR A 176 -19.84 -0.87 22.51
N TRP A 177 -19.81 -2.16 22.81
CA TRP A 177 -20.47 -2.71 24.01
C TRP A 177 -19.91 -2.13 25.33
N LEU A 178 -18.60 -1.81 25.36
CA LEU A 178 -17.93 -1.30 26.56
C LEU A 178 -18.06 0.22 26.74
N ARG A 179 -18.05 0.99 25.65
CA ARG A 179 -17.92 2.45 25.68
C ARG A 179 -19.06 3.19 25.02
N GLU A 180 -19.94 2.52 24.28
CA GLU A 180 -21.03 3.11 23.47
C GLU A 180 -20.52 4.13 22.41
N GLU A 181 -19.24 4.04 22.04
CA GLU A 181 -18.59 4.92 21.06
C GLU A 181 -18.01 4.09 19.89
N GLU A 182 -18.03 4.65 18.69
CA GLU A 182 -17.38 4.04 17.52
C GLU A 182 -15.85 4.18 17.64
N GLY A 183 -15.15 3.07 17.89
CA GLY A 183 -13.70 3.06 18.11
C GLY A 183 -12.86 2.99 16.83
N MET A 184 -13.37 2.37 15.74
CA MET A 184 -12.61 2.07 14.52
C MET A 184 -13.53 2.04 13.30
N GLY A 185 -13.01 2.42 12.12
CA GLY A 185 -13.77 2.45 10.87
C GLY A 185 -13.91 1.06 10.21
N LEU A 186 -15.03 0.83 9.50
CA LEU A 186 -15.21 -0.38 8.67
C LEU A 186 -14.17 -0.50 7.55
N GLY A 187 -13.52 0.59 7.16
CA GLY A 187 -12.45 0.58 6.18
C GLY A 187 -11.25 -0.27 6.59
N ASP A 188 -10.87 -0.26 7.88
CA ASP A 188 -9.78 -1.09 8.41
C ASP A 188 -10.14 -2.58 8.33
N VAL A 189 -11.43 -2.93 8.55
CA VAL A 189 -11.96 -4.29 8.40
C VAL A 189 -11.75 -4.78 6.97
N ASN A 190 -12.16 -3.96 5.98
CA ASN A 190 -12.00 -4.29 4.57
C ASN A 190 -10.54 -4.37 4.14
N LEU A 191 -9.66 -3.51 4.69
CA LEU A 191 -8.22 -3.59 4.43
C LEU A 191 -7.62 -4.87 5.01
N LEU A 192 -7.97 -5.26 6.24
CA LEU A 192 -7.42 -6.48 6.83
C LEU A 192 -7.96 -7.74 6.14
N ALA A 193 -9.21 -7.72 5.67
CA ALA A 193 -9.77 -8.76 4.81
C ALA A 193 -9.02 -8.86 3.47
N LEU A 194 -8.68 -7.73 2.84
CA LEU A 194 -7.87 -7.66 1.63
C LEU A 194 -6.48 -8.27 1.86
N ILE A 195 -5.83 -7.92 2.98
CA ILE A 195 -4.53 -8.50 3.36
C ILE A 195 -4.66 -10.03 3.50
N GLY A 196 -5.74 -10.50 4.10
CA GLY A 196 -6.02 -11.93 4.25
C GLY A 196 -6.22 -12.64 2.90
N ALA A 197 -6.86 -11.99 1.94
CA ALA A 197 -7.08 -12.53 0.60
C ALA A 197 -5.77 -12.75 -0.18
N PHE A 198 -4.74 -11.95 0.06
CA PHE A 198 -3.42 -12.09 -0.58
C PHE A 198 -2.43 -12.91 0.24
N LEU A 199 -2.41 -12.75 1.56
CA LEU A 199 -1.35 -13.30 2.41
C LEU A 199 -1.83 -14.45 3.33
N GLY A 200 -3.10 -14.84 3.23
CA GLY A 200 -3.69 -15.84 4.10
C GLY A 200 -3.76 -15.38 5.57
N TRP A 201 -4.22 -16.29 6.45
CA TRP A 201 -4.42 -15.99 7.87
C TRP A 201 -3.11 -15.65 8.61
N GLN A 202 -1.99 -16.24 8.24
CA GLN A 202 -0.67 -15.95 8.82
C GLN A 202 -0.25 -14.50 8.52
N GLY A 203 -0.45 -14.05 7.28
CA GLY A 203 -0.18 -12.68 6.88
C GLY A 203 -1.06 -11.67 7.61
N VAL A 204 -2.33 -12.01 7.88
CA VAL A 204 -3.23 -11.19 8.71
C VAL A 204 -2.65 -10.96 10.10
N LEU A 205 -2.16 -12.01 10.76
CA LEU A 205 -1.58 -11.88 12.09
C LEU A 205 -0.33 -11.00 12.08
N VAL A 206 0.59 -11.21 11.13
CA VAL A 206 1.80 -10.38 11.01
C VAL A 206 1.44 -8.92 10.73
N ALA A 207 0.49 -8.66 9.83
CA ALA A 207 0.06 -7.30 9.49
C ALA A 207 -0.62 -6.62 10.69
N LEU A 208 -1.50 -7.33 11.40
CA LEU A 208 -2.22 -6.78 12.55
C LEU A 208 -1.27 -6.46 13.71
N PHE A 209 -0.46 -7.44 14.15
CA PHE A 209 0.45 -7.23 15.28
C PHE A 209 1.60 -6.27 14.91
N GLY A 210 2.18 -6.41 13.72
CA GLY A 210 3.22 -5.51 13.23
C GLY A 210 2.71 -4.08 13.05
N GLY A 211 1.52 -3.92 12.48
CA GLY A 211 0.86 -2.62 12.32
C GLY A 211 0.50 -1.98 13.66
N ALA A 212 -0.09 -2.76 14.59
CA ALA A 212 -0.42 -2.27 15.93
C ALA A 212 0.84 -1.84 16.70
N LEU A 213 1.92 -2.63 16.64
CA LEU A 213 3.19 -2.30 17.29
C LEU A 213 3.81 -1.02 16.67
N ALA A 214 3.84 -0.92 15.34
CA ALA A 214 4.37 0.26 14.66
C ALA A 214 3.53 1.50 14.99
N GLY A 215 2.20 1.40 14.97
CA GLY A 215 1.29 2.48 15.35
C GLY A 215 1.46 2.91 16.79
N ALA A 216 1.62 1.95 17.73
CA ALA A 216 1.86 2.26 19.13
C ALA A 216 3.21 2.96 19.33
N LEU A 217 4.28 2.50 18.69
CA LEU A 217 5.61 3.13 18.78
C LEU A 217 5.60 4.56 18.25
N VAL A 218 4.98 4.79 17.09
CA VAL A 218 4.83 6.13 16.50
C VAL A 218 3.96 7.01 17.39
N GLY A 219 2.81 6.51 17.86
CA GLY A 219 1.91 7.24 18.74
C GLY A 219 2.58 7.68 20.04
N VAL A 220 3.25 6.76 20.73
CA VAL A 220 4.01 7.06 21.96
C VAL A 220 5.12 8.08 21.70
N SER A 221 5.86 7.92 20.59
CA SER A 221 6.93 8.85 20.21
C SER A 221 6.44 10.27 19.96
N LEU A 222 5.28 10.39 19.27
CA LEU A 222 4.67 11.70 18.98
C LEU A 222 4.07 12.34 20.24
N MET A 223 3.48 11.54 21.14
CA MET A 223 3.02 12.02 22.46
C MET A 223 4.20 12.48 23.33
N ALA A 224 5.29 11.72 23.39
CA ALA A 224 6.49 12.13 24.11
C ALA A 224 7.09 13.43 23.55
N ALA A 225 7.00 13.63 22.24
CA ALA A 225 7.39 14.89 21.57
C ALA A 225 6.35 16.02 21.72
N ARG A 226 5.27 15.84 22.47
CA ARG A 226 4.15 16.78 22.67
C ARG A 226 3.49 17.24 21.36
N LYS A 227 3.50 16.40 20.33
CA LYS A 227 2.88 16.68 19.03
C LYS A 227 1.48 16.10 18.89
N LEU A 228 1.11 15.15 19.76
CA LEU A 228 -0.21 14.51 19.80
C LEU A 228 -0.70 14.40 21.24
N ASP A 229 -2.03 14.47 21.40
CA ASP A 229 -2.73 14.16 22.63
C ASP A 229 -3.28 12.74 22.60
N LEU A 230 -3.68 12.18 23.74
CA LEU A 230 -4.28 10.85 23.87
C LEU A 230 -5.55 10.67 23.03
N SER A 231 -6.25 11.75 22.70
CA SER A 231 -7.47 11.78 21.88
C SER A 231 -7.19 11.89 20.37
N SER A 232 -5.93 12.07 19.98
CA SER A 232 -5.56 12.25 18.57
C SER A 232 -5.72 10.96 17.80
N LYS A 233 -6.44 11.00 16.67
CA LYS A 233 -6.61 9.85 15.77
C LYS A 233 -5.33 9.61 14.97
N LEU A 234 -4.91 8.36 14.87
CA LEU A 234 -3.81 7.91 14.02
C LEU A 234 -4.36 7.10 12.83
N PRO A 235 -3.76 7.21 11.65
CA PRO A 235 -4.17 6.45 10.47
C PRO A 235 -3.76 4.97 10.63
N PHE A 236 -4.66 4.15 11.20
CA PHE A 236 -4.37 2.74 11.52
C PHE A 236 -4.16 1.90 10.26
N GLY A 237 -4.92 2.15 9.19
CA GLY A 237 -4.77 1.48 7.91
C GLY A 237 -3.38 1.64 7.31
N THR A 238 -2.73 2.80 7.49
CA THR A 238 -1.34 3.02 7.07
C THR A 238 -0.38 2.05 7.77
N PHE A 239 -0.53 1.83 9.07
CA PHE A 239 0.30 0.89 9.82
C PHE A 239 0.00 -0.57 9.46
N LEU A 240 -1.27 -0.91 9.21
CA LEU A 240 -1.65 -2.23 8.70
C LEU A 240 -1.00 -2.50 7.34
N ALA A 241 -0.99 -1.52 6.43
CA ALA A 241 -0.36 -1.65 5.12
C ALA A 241 1.17 -1.87 5.24
N VAL A 242 1.84 -1.16 6.15
CA VAL A 242 3.27 -1.39 6.44
C VAL A 242 3.49 -2.80 6.99
N GLY A 243 2.67 -3.25 7.95
CA GLY A 243 2.72 -4.61 8.47
C GLY A 243 2.50 -5.68 7.39
N ALA A 244 1.58 -5.42 6.44
CA ALA A 244 1.33 -6.30 5.30
C ALA A 244 2.51 -6.37 4.33
N LEU A 245 3.21 -5.25 4.08
CA LEU A 245 4.45 -5.27 3.29
C LEU A 245 5.54 -6.09 3.98
N VAL A 246 5.70 -5.96 5.30
CA VAL A 246 6.63 -6.80 6.07
C VAL A 246 6.24 -8.27 5.96
N ALA A 247 4.94 -8.61 6.07
CA ALA A 247 4.45 -9.97 5.91
C ALA A 247 4.75 -10.53 4.51
N LEU A 248 4.48 -9.74 3.45
CA LEU A 248 4.73 -10.10 2.06
C LEU A 248 6.21 -10.46 1.84
N PHE A 249 7.12 -9.58 2.20
CA PHE A 249 8.56 -9.76 1.95
C PHE A 249 9.25 -10.72 2.94
N SER A 250 8.61 -11.07 4.05
CA SER A 250 9.14 -12.07 4.96
C SER A 250 8.94 -13.51 4.51
N HIS A 251 8.09 -13.76 3.49
CA HIS A 251 7.77 -15.10 2.97
C HIS A 251 7.45 -16.13 4.07
N GLY A 252 6.67 -15.75 5.06
CA GLY A 252 6.32 -16.62 6.19
C GLY A 252 7.45 -16.92 7.18
N ARG A 253 8.68 -16.41 6.94
CA ARG A 253 9.83 -16.65 7.85
C ARG A 253 9.58 -16.16 9.26
N LEU A 254 8.84 -15.07 9.44
CA LEU A 254 8.51 -14.54 10.76
C LEU A 254 7.62 -15.51 11.54
N VAL A 255 6.63 -16.10 10.88
CA VAL A 255 5.73 -17.08 11.50
C VAL A 255 6.48 -18.39 11.80
N SER A 256 7.30 -18.89 10.86
CA SER A 256 8.10 -20.10 11.07
C SER A 256 9.14 -19.91 12.17
N ALA A 257 9.79 -18.75 12.25
CA ALA A 257 10.71 -18.43 13.34
C ALA A 257 9.99 -18.40 14.70
N TYR A 258 8.80 -17.82 14.78
CA TYR A 258 8.00 -17.83 16.01
C TYR A 258 7.60 -19.24 16.43
N LEU A 259 7.11 -20.06 15.49
CA LEU A 259 6.70 -21.45 15.79
C LEU A 259 7.90 -22.35 16.18
N SER A 260 9.12 -22.01 15.76
CA SER A 260 10.32 -22.74 16.16
C SER A 260 10.80 -22.41 17.59
N LEU A 261 10.24 -21.37 18.23
CA LEU A 261 10.54 -20.97 19.60
C LEU A 261 9.56 -21.56 20.63
N LEU A 262 8.44 -22.17 20.16
CA LEU A 262 7.44 -22.84 20.98
C LEU A 262 7.69 -24.34 21.04
#